data_cd145ee07920dbe5b123d4f2e92448d1
#
_entry.id   cd145ee07920dbe5b123d4f2e92448d1
#
_cell.length_a   1.000
_cell.length_b   1.000
_cell.length_c   1.000
_cell.angle_alpha   90.00
_cell.angle_beta   90.00
_cell.angle_gamma   90.00
#
_symmetry.space_group_name_H-M   'P 1'
#
loop_
_entity.id
_entity.type
_entity.pdbx_description
1 polymer ?
#
loop_
_entity_poly.entity_id
_entity_poly.type
_entity_poly.pdbx_seq_one_letter_code
_entity_poly.pdbx_strand_id
1 'polypeptide(L)'
;MKKLIFTVAILFFTSSHFSQSVVGKWKTIDDETGQAKSVVEVYEVNGKIHGKVIEIFDEKRKNDLCKECSGTDKNKPIQGMVILRGLEKDDDEYSGGKIIDPKNGKIYKCTIALESKDKLKIHGYIGFSLIGRSQYWVRVK
;
A
#
# COMPACT_ATOMS: atom_id res chain seq x y z
N MET A 1 51.59 -36.48 25.21
CA MET A 1 50.11 -36.34 25.05
C MET A 1 49.81 -35.10 24.23
N LYS A 2 49.37 -35.28 22.99
CA LYS A 2 48.98 -34.16 22.14
C LYS A 2 47.48 -33.88 22.41
N LYS A 3 47.19 -32.73 22.98
CA LYS A 3 45.80 -32.27 23.10
C LYS A 3 45.37 -31.69 21.77
N LEU A 4 44.44 -32.38 21.08
CA LEU A 4 43.79 -31.84 19.89
C LEU A 4 42.75 -30.83 20.36
N ILE A 5 42.99 -29.55 20.11
CA ILE A 5 42.02 -28.51 20.32
C ILE A 5 41.19 -28.43 19.03
N PHE A 6 39.96 -28.98 19.07
CA PHE A 6 38.99 -28.80 18.02
C PHE A 6 38.41 -27.40 18.17
N THR A 7 38.89 -26.47 17.37
CA THR A 7 38.25 -25.14 17.25
C THR A 7 37.06 -25.30 16.35
N VAL A 8 35.86 -25.38 16.95
CA VAL A 8 34.59 -25.31 16.20
C VAL A 8 34.39 -23.87 15.77
N ALA A 9 34.69 -23.59 14.52
CA ALA A 9 34.32 -22.32 13.90
C ALA A 9 32.80 -22.31 13.68
N ILE A 10 32.09 -21.64 14.57
CA ILE A 10 30.65 -21.36 14.39
C ILE A 10 30.56 -20.28 13.31
N LEU A 11 30.27 -20.69 12.08
CA LEU A 11 29.87 -19.77 11.02
C LEU A 11 28.48 -19.20 11.39
N PHE A 12 28.46 -18.00 11.91
CA PHE A 12 27.27 -17.21 12.00
C PHE A 12 26.82 -16.84 10.57
N PHE A 13 25.93 -17.62 10.01
CA PHE A 13 25.17 -17.17 8.84
C PHE A 13 24.27 -16.04 9.30
N THR A 14 24.72 -14.81 9.13
CA THR A 14 23.83 -13.65 9.20
C THR A 14 22.94 -13.70 7.97
N SER A 15 21.81 -14.36 8.09
CA SER A 15 20.73 -14.23 7.11
C SER A 15 20.24 -12.79 7.20
N SER A 16 20.67 -11.97 6.24
CA SER A 16 20.08 -10.66 6.03
C SER A 16 18.63 -10.86 5.61
N HIS A 17 17.74 -10.80 6.59
CA HIS A 17 16.32 -10.73 6.33
C HIS A 17 16.04 -9.36 5.71
N PHE A 18 15.96 -9.31 4.38
CA PHE A 18 15.41 -8.14 3.72
C PHE A 18 13.93 -8.06 4.10
N SER A 19 13.62 -7.19 5.05
CA SER A 19 12.26 -6.80 5.36
C SER A 19 11.66 -6.17 4.09
N GLN A 20 10.72 -6.89 3.46
CA GLN A 20 9.99 -6.37 2.31
C GLN A 20 9.12 -5.20 2.79
N SER A 21 9.23 -4.05 2.13
CA SER A 21 8.51 -2.84 2.48
C SER A 21 7.28 -2.63 1.59
N VAL A 22 6.20 -2.12 2.17
CA VAL A 22 5.04 -1.63 1.43
C VAL A 22 5.33 -0.30 0.72
N VAL A 23 6.40 0.38 1.14
CA VAL A 23 6.84 1.64 0.51
C VAL A 23 7.30 1.38 -0.92
N GLY A 24 6.86 2.22 -1.83
CA GLY A 24 7.19 2.14 -3.25
C GLY A 24 6.02 2.54 -4.14
N LYS A 25 6.16 2.27 -5.42
CA LYS A 25 5.14 2.58 -6.42
C LYS A 25 4.36 1.33 -6.79
N TRP A 26 3.05 1.47 -6.84
CA TRP A 26 2.12 0.37 -7.06
C TRP A 26 1.12 0.72 -8.15
N LYS A 27 0.91 -0.20 -9.08
CA LYS A 27 -0.19 -0.10 -10.05
C LYS A 27 -1.48 -0.56 -9.40
N THR A 28 -2.50 0.28 -9.44
CA THR A 28 -3.85 -0.12 -9.06
C THR A 28 -4.49 -0.88 -10.22
N ILE A 29 -5.17 -1.97 -9.89
CA ILE A 29 -5.77 -2.86 -10.88
C ILE A 29 -7.29 -2.77 -10.78
N ASP A 30 -7.94 -2.63 -11.92
CA ASP A 30 -9.40 -2.69 -12.01
C ASP A 30 -9.88 -4.12 -11.79
N ASP A 31 -10.76 -4.32 -10.82
CA ASP A 31 -11.28 -5.64 -10.47
C ASP A 31 -12.13 -6.28 -11.57
N GLU A 32 -12.78 -5.46 -12.39
CA GLU A 32 -13.67 -5.93 -13.45
C GLU A 32 -12.91 -6.28 -14.71
N THR A 33 -11.92 -5.47 -15.09
CA THR A 33 -11.20 -5.61 -16.35
C THR A 33 -9.81 -6.22 -16.21
N GLY A 34 -9.24 -6.22 -15.01
CA GLY A 34 -7.86 -6.63 -14.76
C GLY A 34 -6.81 -5.64 -15.27
N GLN A 35 -7.22 -4.49 -15.78
CA GLN A 35 -6.32 -3.47 -16.33
C GLN A 35 -5.77 -2.56 -15.25
N ALA A 36 -4.52 -2.12 -15.41
CA ALA A 36 -3.93 -1.10 -14.56
C ALA A 36 -4.58 0.26 -14.85
N LYS A 37 -4.99 0.96 -13.79
CA LYS A 37 -5.65 2.28 -13.88
C LYS A 37 -4.76 3.44 -13.52
N SER A 38 -3.95 3.27 -12.50
CA SER A 38 -3.14 4.35 -11.94
C SER A 38 -1.91 3.82 -11.23
N VAL A 39 -1.01 4.72 -10.89
CA VAL A 39 0.11 4.44 -9.99
C VAL A 39 -0.10 5.21 -8.70
N VAL A 40 -0.01 4.50 -7.59
CA VAL A 40 0.01 5.08 -6.24
C VAL A 40 1.39 4.92 -5.65
N GLU A 41 1.96 6.02 -5.19
CA GLU A 41 3.20 6.01 -4.41
C GLU A 41 2.86 5.88 -2.94
N VAL A 42 3.30 4.79 -2.33
CA VAL A 42 3.17 4.54 -0.90
C VAL A 42 4.45 5.00 -0.22
N TYR A 43 4.31 5.84 0.79
CA TYR A 43 5.41 6.48 1.51
C TYR A 43 5.14 6.58 3.00
N GLU A 44 6.18 6.82 3.76
CA GLU A 44 6.11 6.93 5.22
C GLU A 44 6.43 8.35 5.67
N VAL A 45 5.60 8.89 6.56
CA VAL A 45 5.81 10.18 7.24
C VAL A 45 5.50 10.00 8.73
N ASN A 46 6.48 10.28 9.58
CA ASN A 46 6.33 10.19 11.05
C ASN A 46 5.80 8.83 11.54
N GLY A 47 6.29 7.75 10.95
CA GLY A 47 5.88 6.38 11.29
C GLY A 47 4.54 5.94 10.72
N LYS A 48 3.89 6.77 9.92
CA LYS A 48 2.60 6.48 9.30
C LYS A 48 2.73 6.32 7.80
N ILE A 49 1.99 5.38 7.26
CA ILE A 49 1.95 5.09 5.82
C ILE A 49 0.83 5.87 5.15
N HIS A 50 1.17 6.48 4.04
CA HIS A 50 0.29 7.22 3.15
C HIS A 50 0.45 6.73 1.72
N GLY A 51 -0.52 7.01 0.88
CA GLY A 51 -0.45 6.69 -0.56
C GLY A 51 -1.04 7.79 -1.40
N LYS A 52 -0.27 8.22 -2.40
CA LYS A 52 -0.60 9.33 -3.29
C LYS A 52 -0.76 8.84 -4.71
N VAL A 53 -1.84 9.22 -5.38
CA VAL A 53 -2.00 8.96 -6.81
C VAL A 53 -1.03 9.85 -7.59
N ILE A 54 -0.03 9.25 -8.21
CA ILE A 54 1.00 10.00 -8.97
C ILE A 54 0.78 9.97 -10.48
N GLU A 55 0.02 9.00 -10.98
CA GLU A 55 -0.26 8.86 -12.41
C GLU A 55 -1.61 8.19 -12.63
N ILE A 56 -2.37 8.69 -13.59
CA ILE A 56 -3.60 8.08 -14.11
C ILE A 56 -3.34 7.73 -15.56
N PHE A 57 -3.58 6.47 -15.95
CA PHE A 57 -3.23 5.98 -17.29
C PHE A 57 -4.20 6.40 -18.38
N ASP A 58 -5.50 6.56 -18.05
CA ASP A 58 -6.48 7.02 -19.02
C ASP A 58 -6.32 8.52 -19.27
N GLU A 59 -5.86 8.88 -20.46
CA GLU A 59 -5.65 10.28 -20.88
C GLU A 59 -6.90 11.15 -20.71
N LYS A 60 -8.08 10.57 -20.91
CA LYS A 60 -9.35 11.28 -20.76
C LYS A 60 -9.68 11.61 -19.30
N ARG A 61 -9.07 10.90 -18.36
CA ARG A 61 -9.33 11.04 -16.91
C ARG A 61 -8.20 11.71 -16.14
N LYS A 62 -7.10 12.04 -16.78
CA LYS A 62 -5.95 12.66 -16.09
C LYS A 62 -6.27 13.95 -15.36
N ASN A 63 -7.24 14.69 -15.85
CA ASN A 63 -7.65 15.97 -15.27
C ASN A 63 -8.93 15.88 -14.45
N ASP A 64 -9.40 14.67 -14.15
CA ASP A 64 -10.60 14.48 -13.34
C ASP A 64 -10.40 15.03 -11.93
N LEU A 65 -11.46 15.66 -11.44
CA LEU A 65 -11.53 16.19 -10.08
C LEU A 65 -12.36 15.26 -9.20
N CYS A 66 -12.05 15.23 -7.90
CA CYS A 66 -12.87 14.48 -6.94
C CYS A 66 -14.17 15.23 -6.62
N LYS A 67 -15.12 15.18 -7.50
CA LYS A 67 -16.41 15.89 -7.38
C LYS A 67 -17.27 15.38 -6.23
N GLU A 68 -17.17 14.09 -5.94
CA GLU A 68 -17.94 13.41 -4.89
C GLU A 68 -17.22 13.43 -3.52
N CYS A 69 -15.98 13.90 -3.45
CA CYS A 69 -15.28 14.07 -2.20
C CYS A 69 -15.90 15.15 -1.33
N SER A 70 -15.66 15.07 -0.03
CA SER A 70 -16.10 16.05 0.96
C SER A 70 -14.94 16.82 1.55
N GLY A 71 -15.24 17.92 2.23
CA GLY A 71 -14.25 18.73 2.93
C GLY A 71 -13.19 19.32 2.00
N THR A 72 -11.95 19.28 2.44
CA THR A 72 -10.82 19.84 1.70
C THR A 72 -10.46 19.08 0.42
N ASP A 73 -10.95 17.86 0.27
CA ASP A 73 -10.69 17.04 -0.94
C ASP A 73 -11.69 17.32 -2.07
N LYS A 74 -12.78 18.01 -1.76
CA LYS A 74 -13.79 18.35 -2.77
C LYS A 74 -13.19 19.13 -3.92
N ASN A 75 -13.42 18.64 -5.15
CA ASN A 75 -12.94 19.22 -6.39
C ASN A 75 -11.42 19.33 -6.53
N LYS A 76 -10.66 18.62 -5.70
CA LYS A 76 -9.23 18.47 -5.94
C LYS A 76 -8.97 17.55 -7.13
N PRO A 77 -7.87 17.76 -7.87
CA PRO A 77 -7.43 16.80 -8.87
C PRO A 77 -7.20 15.43 -8.22
N ILE A 78 -7.69 14.38 -8.85
CA ILE A 78 -7.47 13.01 -8.39
C ILE A 78 -5.99 12.64 -8.55
N GLN A 79 -5.37 13.02 -9.67
CA GLN A 79 -3.93 12.88 -9.82
C GLN A 79 -3.22 13.88 -8.91
N GLY A 80 -2.42 13.35 -7.99
CA GLY A 80 -1.76 14.10 -6.92
C GLY A 80 -2.45 14.01 -5.56
N MET A 81 -3.62 13.37 -5.48
CA MET A 81 -4.37 13.24 -4.24
C MET A 81 -3.83 12.12 -3.35
N VAL A 82 -3.75 12.36 -2.06
CA VAL A 82 -3.41 11.34 -1.06
C VAL A 82 -4.68 10.55 -0.74
N ILE A 83 -4.74 9.30 -1.19
CA ILE A 83 -5.91 8.43 -1.01
C ILE A 83 -5.78 7.45 0.15
N LEU A 84 -4.57 7.02 0.48
CA LEU A 84 -4.26 6.23 1.69
C LEU A 84 -3.72 7.17 2.76
N ARG A 85 -4.26 7.10 3.99
CA ARG A 85 -3.89 8.04 5.05
C ARG A 85 -3.78 7.37 6.41
N GLY A 86 -2.62 7.56 7.04
CA GLY A 86 -2.42 7.33 8.45
C GLY A 86 -2.41 5.88 8.90
N LEU A 87 -1.96 4.96 8.06
CA LEU A 87 -1.79 3.56 8.45
C LEU A 87 -0.56 3.38 9.33
N GLU A 88 -0.70 2.58 10.37
CA GLU A 88 0.40 2.24 11.29
C GLU A 88 0.71 0.74 11.23
N LYS A 89 1.96 0.40 11.47
CA LYS A 89 2.38 -0.99 11.48
C LYS A 89 1.69 -1.75 12.60
N ASP A 90 1.15 -2.93 12.26
CA ASP A 90 0.46 -3.85 13.15
C ASP A 90 0.83 -5.29 12.74
N ASP A 91 1.85 -5.85 13.40
CA ASP A 91 2.49 -7.13 13.03
C ASP A 91 2.95 -7.14 11.55
N ASP A 92 2.37 -7.98 10.71
CA ASP A 92 2.71 -8.14 9.28
C ASP A 92 1.93 -7.21 8.38
N GLU A 93 1.05 -6.38 8.93
CA GLU A 93 0.20 -5.49 8.17
C GLU A 93 0.27 -4.04 8.67
N TYR A 94 -0.40 -3.15 7.97
CA TYR A 94 -0.59 -1.76 8.38
C TYR A 94 -2.08 -1.49 8.48
N SER A 95 -2.52 -0.92 9.58
CA SER A 95 -3.94 -0.70 9.89
C SER A 95 -4.18 0.64 10.56
N GLY A 96 -5.44 0.90 10.94
CA GLY A 96 -5.82 2.11 11.67
C GLY A 96 -5.95 3.37 10.81
N GLY A 97 -5.73 3.26 9.51
CA GLY A 97 -5.87 4.35 8.57
C GLY A 97 -7.14 4.29 7.74
N LYS A 98 -7.16 5.09 6.70
CA LYS A 98 -8.31 5.26 5.80
C LYS A 98 -7.88 5.24 4.35
N ILE A 99 -8.79 4.80 3.48
CA ILE A 99 -8.69 4.94 2.03
C ILE A 99 -9.91 5.69 1.50
N ILE A 100 -9.66 6.59 0.56
CA ILE A 100 -10.71 7.35 -0.13
C ILE A 100 -10.86 6.79 -1.53
N ASP A 101 -12.08 6.47 -1.91
CA ASP A 101 -12.41 6.15 -3.30
C ASP A 101 -12.77 7.43 -4.04
N PRO A 102 -11.93 7.92 -4.98
CA PRO A 102 -12.21 9.17 -5.66
C PRO A 102 -13.42 9.12 -6.60
N LYS A 103 -13.85 7.93 -7.01
CA LYS A 103 -15.01 7.73 -7.87
C LYS A 103 -16.31 8.16 -7.20
N ASN A 104 -16.46 7.83 -5.92
CA ASN A 104 -17.69 8.07 -5.18
C ASN A 104 -17.50 8.95 -3.94
N GLY A 105 -16.26 9.36 -3.64
CA GLY A 105 -15.93 10.18 -2.48
C GLY A 105 -16.05 9.48 -1.13
N LYS A 106 -16.32 8.18 -1.12
CA LYS A 106 -16.48 7.41 0.11
C LYS A 106 -15.12 7.14 0.77
N ILE A 107 -15.14 7.18 2.09
CA ILE A 107 -13.98 6.90 2.94
C ILE A 107 -14.21 5.59 3.66
N TYR A 108 -13.24 4.68 3.54
CA TYR A 108 -13.25 3.38 4.18
C TYR A 108 -12.12 3.28 5.20
N LYS A 109 -12.32 2.50 6.26
CA LYS A 109 -11.22 2.01 7.07
C LYS A 109 -10.38 1.08 6.21
N CYS A 110 -9.08 1.03 6.46
CA CYS A 110 -8.17 0.34 5.55
C CYS A 110 -7.09 -0.42 6.30
N THR A 111 -6.80 -1.61 5.80
CA THR A 111 -5.64 -2.42 6.15
C THR A 111 -4.88 -2.77 4.88
N ILE A 112 -3.57 -2.68 4.92
CA ILE A 112 -2.71 -3.11 3.81
C ILE A 112 -1.69 -4.13 4.27
N ALA A 113 -1.37 -5.09 3.41
CA ALA A 113 -0.38 -6.12 3.67
C ALA A 113 0.28 -6.59 2.38
N LEU A 114 1.55 -6.95 2.44
CA LEU A 114 2.21 -7.62 1.32
C LEU A 114 1.71 -9.07 1.22
N GLU A 115 1.13 -9.43 0.07
CA GLU A 115 0.86 -10.83 -0.28
C GLU A 115 2.13 -11.52 -0.76
N SER A 116 2.96 -10.78 -1.49
CA SER A 116 4.27 -11.19 -1.95
C SER A 116 5.13 -9.93 -2.15
N LYS A 117 6.36 -10.10 -2.56
CA LYS A 117 7.28 -8.98 -2.84
C LYS A 117 6.68 -7.92 -3.76
N ASP A 118 5.92 -8.35 -4.79
CA ASP A 118 5.40 -7.49 -5.84
C ASP A 118 3.88 -7.34 -5.83
N LYS A 119 3.21 -7.84 -4.79
CA LYS A 119 1.74 -7.79 -4.68
C LYS A 119 1.31 -7.27 -3.32
N LEU A 120 0.56 -6.18 -3.33
CA LEU A 120 0.01 -5.53 -2.14
C LEU A 120 -1.49 -5.77 -2.06
N LYS A 121 -1.96 -6.24 -0.92
CA LYS A 121 -3.38 -6.38 -0.62
C LYS A 121 -3.86 -5.13 0.11
N ILE A 122 -4.92 -4.53 -0.40
CA ILE A 122 -5.61 -3.42 0.24
C ILE A 122 -7.02 -3.90 0.60
N HIS A 123 -7.34 -3.88 1.89
CA HIS A 123 -8.65 -4.24 2.40
C HIS A 123 -9.36 -3.00 2.94
N GLY A 124 -10.42 -2.58 2.28
CA GLY A 124 -11.29 -1.48 2.71
C GLY A 124 -12.58 -2.00 3.32
N TYR A 125 -13.03 -1.41 4.42
CA TYR A 125 -14.23 -1.84 5.11
C TYR A 125 -14.92 -0.70 5.86
N ILE A 126 -16.22 -0.90 6.13
CA ILE A 126 -17.03 -0.02 6.97
C ILE A 126 -17.51 -0.89 8.15
N GLY A 127 -17.29 -0.44 9.39
CA GLY A 127 -17.63 -1.21 10.58
C GLY A 127 -16.58 -2.25 10.93
N PHE A 128 -16.85 -3.54 10.71
CA PHE A 128 -15.96 -4.64 11.05
C PHE A 128 -15.06 -5.05 9.88
N SER A 129 -13.80 -5.39 10.16
CA SER A 129 -12.82 -5.80 9.14
C SER A 129 -13.18 -7.07 8.37
N LEU A 130 -14.07 -7.91 8.92
CA LEU A 130 -14.57 -9.10 8.23
C LEU A 130 -15.52 -8.78 7.09
N ILE A 131 -16.08 -7.57 7.08
CA ILE A 131 -17.01 -7.08 6.05
C ILE A 131 -16.27 -6.02 5.25
N GLY A 132 -16.09 -6.25 3.98
CA GLY A 132 -15.39 -5.29 3.14
C GLY A 132 -14.93 -5.90 1.83
N ARG A 133 -14.08 -5.19 1.14
CA ARG A 133 -13.58 -5.56 -0.18
C ARG A 133 -12.06 -5.46 -0.22
N SER A 134 -11.44 -6.48 -0.76
CA SER A 134 -10.00 -6.49 -0.99
C SER A 134 -9.67 -6.20 -2.45
N GLN A 135 -8.65 -5.37 -2.65
CA GLN A 135 -8.02 -5.11 -3.93
C GLN A 135 -6.55 -5.49 -3.87
N TYR A 136 -5.98 -5.78 -5.01
CA TYR A 136 -4.57 -6.12 -5.12
C TYR A 136 -3.88 -5.17 -6.08
N TRP A 137 -2.79 -4.58 -5.61
CA TRP A 137 -1.94 -3.71 -6.41
C TRP A 137 -0.64 -4.43 -6.76
N VAL A 138 -0.06 -4.10 -7.89
CA VAL A 138 1.15 -4.73 -8.39
C VAL A 138 2.29 -3.72 -8.38
N ARG A 139 3.44 -4.14 -7.85
CA ARG A 139 4.61 -3.26 -7.76
C ARG A 139 5.07 -2.82 -9.16
N VAL A 140 5.34 -1.54 -9.30
CA VAL A 140 5.99 -0.97 -10.48
C VAL A 140 7.46 -1.38 -10.47
N LYS A 141 7.91 -1.95 -11.56
CA LYS A 141 9.32 -2.34 -11.76
C LYS A 141 10.09 -1.29 -12.53
#